data_4bd86c743dfd42450e4a43cf5e33e549
#
_entry.id   4bd86c743dfd42450e4a43cf5e33e549
#
_cell.length_a   1.000
_cell.length_b   1.000
_cell.length_c   1.000
_cell.angle_alpha   90.00
_cell.angle_beta   90.00
_cell.angle_gamma   90.00
#
_symmetry.space_group_name_H-M   'P 1'
#
loop_
_entity.id
_entity.type
_entity.pdbx_description
1 polymer ?
#
loop_
_entity_poly.entity_id
_entity_poly.type
_entity_poly.pdbx_seq_one_letter_code
_entity_poly.pdbx_strand_id
1 'polypeptide(L)'
;MAETETLKVKKREARGTKACRRLRAEGLIPAVIYGHGQDPVAVQMPAEEFERALRHHGRMFDLRLGRKKESVLLRDMQHDALGDDIIHADFVRVAMDEAIEIQVPITLKGKPKVDHAVLQQPLMALEIECLPADIPEEILAQVGHLEMSQSVSVSDLEMPDGVKALTDPETVVATLTPAQVEEEAPEEAAAAVEAGEEPEIIGREEEPGAAADAAEGKAAE
;
A
#
# COMPACT_ATOMS: atom_id res chain seq x y z
N MET A 1 3.39 28.31 3.96
CA MET A 1 3.91 27.82 5.26
C MET A 1 3.15 26.54 5.54
N ALA A 2 3.84 25.42 5.61
CA ALA A 2 3.20 24.14 5.97
C ALA A 2 2.71 24.27 7.42
N GLU A 3 1.40 24.23 7.62
CA GLU A 3 0.81 24.16 8.96
C GLU A 3 1.08 22.78 9.51
N THR A 4 1.97 22.68 10.49
CA THR A 4 2.30 21.42 11.19
C THR A 4 1.32 21.23 12.34
N GLU A 5 0.58 20.13 12.33
CA GLU A 5 -0.32 19.81 13.45
C GLU A 5 0.42 19.11 14.58
N THR A 6 0.08 19.44 15.82
CA THR A 6 0.69 18.85 16.98
C THR A 6 -0.14 17.66 17.49
N LEU A 7 0.39 16.45 17.34
CA LEU A 7 -0.22 15.22 17.83
C LEU A 7 0.31 14.82 19.20
N LYS A 8 -0.57 14.43 20.11
CA LYS A 8 -0.19 13.92 21.43
C LYS A 8 0.08 12.43 21.33
N VAL A 9 1.31 12.03 21.62
CA VAL A 9 1.72 10.62 21.59
C VAL A 9 2.20 10.17 22.97
N LYS A 10 2.01 8.88 23.26
CA LYS A 10 2.48 8.25 24.50
C LYS A 10 3.52 7.20 24.18
N LYS A 11 4.60 7.16 24.95
CA LYS A 11 5.60 6.10 24.84
C LYS A 11 4.97 4.76 25.27
N ARG A 12 5.20 3.72 24.49
CA ARG A 12 4.76 2.35 24.83
C ARG A 12 5.94 1.48 25.22
N GLU A 13 5.74 0.68 26.27
CA GLU A 13 6.70 -0.32 26.72
C GLU A 13 6.32 -1.70 26.19
N ALA A 14 5.03 -1.98 26.12
CA ALA A 14 4.51 -3.25 25.61
C ALA A 14 4.76 -3.39 24.11
N ARG A 15 5.44 -4.47 23.73
CA ARG A 15 5.78 -4.81 22.34
C ARG A 15 5.17 -6.17 21.98
N GLY A 16 5.11 -6.47 20.68
CA GLY A 16 4.64 -7.74 20.15
C GLY A 16 3.17 -7.73 19.72
N THR A 17 2.80 -8.77 18.97
CA THR A 17 1.52 -8.88 18.24
C THR A 17 0.29 -8.78 19.15
N LYS A 18 0.31 -9.45 20.31
CA LYS A 18 -0.84 -9.43 21.24
C LYS A 18 -1.09 -8.03 21.82
N ALA A 19 -0.01 -7.31 22.15
CA ALA A 19 -0.10 -5.95 22.69
C ALA A 19 -0.60 -4.97 21.61
N CYS A 20 -0.07 -5.03 20.39
CA CYS A 20 -0.51 -4.18 19.28
C CYS A 20 -1.98 -4.44 18.91
N ARG A 21 -2.43 -5.70 18.91
CA ARG A 21 -3.84 -6.02 18.65
C ARG A 21 -4.78 -5.40 19.69
N ARG A 22 -4.38 -5.42 20.99
CA ARG A 22 -5.17 -4.78 22.06
C ARG A 22 -5.26 -3.27 21.87
N LEU A 23 -4.13 -2.61 21.55
CA LEU A 23 -4.09 -1.17 21.29
C LEU A 23 -5.04 -0.78 20.14
N ARG A 24 -5.01 -1.52 19.05
CA ARG A 24 -5.91 -1.26 17.91
C ARG A 24 -7.38 -1.44 18.28
N ALA A 25 -7.71 -2.44 19.10
CA ALA A 25 -9.06 -2.62 19.62
C ALA A 25 -9.52 -1.48 20.56
N GLU A 26 -8.57 -0.74 21.16
CA GLU A 26 -8.81 0.46 21.98
C GLU A 26 -8.83 1.76 21.13
N GLY A 27 -8.74 1.68 19.80
CA GLY A 27 -8.69 2.83 18.91
C GLY A 27 -7.35 3.56 18.93
N LEU A 28 -6.26 2.86 19.29
CA LEU A 28 -4.91 3.41 19.34
C LEU A 28 -4.04 2.80 18.23
N ILE A 29 -3.33 3.64 17.49
CA ILE A 29 -2.37 3.21 16.46
C ILE A 29 -0.99 3.07 17.10
N PRO A 30 -0.35 1.89 16.99
CA PRO A 30 1.05 1.73 17.32
C PRO A 30 1.92 2.40 16.24
N ALA A 31 2.94 3.15 16.69
CA ALA A 31 3.88 3.80 15.79
C ALA A 31 5.31 3.70 16.31
N VAL A 32 6.27 4.03 15.43
CA VAL A 32 7.69 4.07 15.76
C VAL A 32 8.28 5.39 15.26
N ILE A 33 9.09 6.04 16.10
CA ILE A 33 9.84 7.24 15.76
C ILE A 33 11.31 6.87 15.73
N TYR A 34 12.01 7.09 14.62
CA TYR A 34 13.44 6.82 14.45
C TYR A 34 14.13 7.93 13.66
N GLY A 35 15.44 7.85 13.52
CA GLY A 35 16.24 8.83 12.79
C GLY A 35 17.13 9.71 13.67
N HIS A 36 17.98 10.54 13.05
CA HIS A 36 18.98 11.42 13.68
C HIS A 36 19.92 10.71 14.67
N GLY A 37 20.31 9.46 14.39
CA GLY A 37 21.25 8.71 15.22
C GLY A 37 20.76 8.43 16.65
N GLN A 38 19.48 8.67 16.94
CA GLN A 38 18.86 8.39 18.23
C GLN A 38 18.16 7.03 18.22
N ASP A 39 18.05 6.41 19.39
CA ASP A 39 17.34 5.14 19.53
C ASP A 39 15.89 5.24 19.09
N PRO A 40 15.36 4.19 18.43
CA PRO A 40 13.97 4.12 18.03
C PRO A 40 13.05 4.15 19.26
N VAL A 41 12.03 5.00 19.22
CA VAL A 41 11.03 5.13 20.29
C VAL A 41 9.70 4.58 19.80
N ALA A 42 9.23 3.54 20.48
CA ALA A 42 7.89 3.01 20.23
C ALA A 42 6.85 3.89 20.91
N VAL A 43 5.86 4.36 20.15
CA VAL A 43 4.80 5.24 20.63
C VAL A 43 3.42 4.71 20.25
N GLN A 44 2.40 5.29 20.83
CA GLN A 44 1.00 5.05 20.48
C GLN A 44 0.26 6.38 20.44
N MET A 45 -0.71 6.49 19.53
CA MET A 45 -1.51 7.68 19.32
C MET A 45 -2.97 7.32 19.06
N PRO A 46 -3.94 8.22 19.34
CA PRO A 46 -5.33 8.01 18.96
C PRO A 46 -5.52 7.97 17.45
N ALA A 47 -6.26 6.98 16.95
CA ALA A 47 -6.51 6.81 15.51
C ALA A 47 -7.25 8.03 14.92
N GLU A 48 -8.33 8.46 15.56
CA GLU A 48 -9.15 9.59 15.10
C GLU A 48 -8.37 10.91 14.97
N GLU A 49 -7.47 11.20 15.93
CA GLU A 49 -6.66 12.41 15.89
C GLU A 49 -5.64 12.33 14.73
N PHE A 50 -5.01 11.18 14.54
CA PHE A 50 -4.04 10.96 13.48
C PHE A 50 -4.68 11.02 12.09
N GLU A 51 -5.80 10.35 11.87
CA GLU A 51 -6.52 10.40 10.60
C GLU A 51 -7.00 11.81 10.24
N ARG A 52 -7.44 12.58 11.25
CA ARG A 52 -7.83 13.98 11.04
C ARG A 52 -6.63 14.81 10.61
N ALA A 53 -5.52 14.65 11.31
CA ALA A 53 -4.28 15.34 11.02
C ALA A 53 -3.76 14.99 9.61
N LEU A 54 -3.84 13.72 9.23
CA LEU A 54 -3.42 13.25 7.91
C LEU A 54 -4.22 13.90 6.77
N ARG A 55 -5.52 14.12 6.98
CA ARG A 55 -6.39 14.76 5.98
C ARG A 55 -6.12 16.26 5.76
N HIS A 56 -5.55 16.94 6.75
CA HIS A 56 -5.38 18.39 6.72
C HIS A 56 -3.95 18.88 6.53
N HIS A 57 -2.95 18.09 6.94
CA HIS A 57 -1.58 18.59 7.12
C HIS A 57 -0.48 17.80 6.39
N GLY A 58 -0.85 16.98 5.42
CA GLY A 58 0.13 16.25 4.61
C GLY A 58 0.95 15.24 5.41
N ARG A 59 2.29 15.25 5.26
CA ARG A 59 3.18 14.23 5.82
C ARG A 59 4.03 14.69 7.00
N MET A 60 4.05 15.99 7.31
CA MET A 60 4.82 16.54 8.42
C MET A 60 3.97 16.73 9.67
N PHE A 61 4.45 16.27 10.80
CA PHE A 61 3.79 16.35 12.09
C PHE A 61 4.74 16.76 13.19
N ASP A 62 4.19 17.45 14.19
CA ASP A 62 4.87 17.70 15.45
C ASP A 62 4.35 16.75 16.52
N LEU A 63 5.15 15.77 16.90
CA LEU A 63 4.76 14.80 17.93
C LEU A 63 5.12 15.29 19.32
N ARG A 64 4.13 15.38 20.19
CA ARG A 64 4.32 15.75 21.59
C ARG A 64 4.43 14.50 22.46
N LEU A 65 5.66 14.15 22.84
CA LEU A 65 5.97 13.07 23.77
C LEU A 65 6.17 13.63 25.18
N GLY A 66 5.09 13.71 25.94
CA GLY A 66 5.11 14.32 27.28
C GLY A 66 5.44 15.82 27.21
N ARG A 67 6.66 16.22 27.64
CA ARG A 67 7.14 17.61 27.61
C ARG A 67 7.99 17.93 26.37
N LYS A 68 8.43 16.93 25.64
CA LYS A 68 9.25 17.09 24.42
C LYS A 68 8.33 17.21 23.21
N LYS A 69 8.71 18.10 22.29
CA LYS A 69 8.10 18.25 20.97
C LYS A 69 9.16 17.87 19.95
N GLU A 70 8.86 16.95 19.06
CA GLU A 70 9.76 16.47 18.02
C GLU A 70 9.06 16.61 16.67
N SER A 71 9.70 17.28 15.72
CA SER A 71 9.23 17.38 14.35
C SER A 71 9.60 16.10 13.60
N VAL A 72 8.60 15.49 13.00
CA VAL A 72 8.73 14.19 12.33
C VAL A 72 8.04 14.19 10.98
N LEU A 73 8.54 13.36 10.09
CA LEU A 73 7.94 13.06 8.81
C LEU A 73 7.31 11.67 8.86
N LEU A 74 6.10 11.55 8.36
CA LEU A 74 5.47 10.25 8.10
C LEU A 74 6.14 9.61 6.87
N ARG A 75 6.90 8.53 7.11
CA ARG A 75 7.60 7.81 6.06
C ARG A 75 6.74 6.72 5.44
N ASP A 76 6.11 5.92 6.29
CA ASP A 76 5.30 4.80 5.84
C ASP A 76 4.06 4.64 6.72
N MET A 77 3.01 4.10 6.13
CA MET A 77 1.74 3.87 6.78
C MET A 77 1.13 2.57 6.30
N GLN A 78 0.83 1.68 7.23
CA GLN A 78 0.22 0.40 6.94
C GLN A 78 -1.29 0.45 7.20
N HIS A 79 -2.05 0.04 6.21
CA HIS A 79 -3.50 -0.13 6.31
C HIS A 79 -3.89 -1.58 6.55
N ASP A 80 -5.09 -1.79 7.02
CA ASP A 80 -5.70 -3.10 7.10
C ASP A 80 -5.97 -3.67 5.71
N ALA A 81 -6.32 -4.96 5.64
CA ALA A 81 -6.58 -5.67 4.38
C ALA A 81 -7.75 -5.08 3.56
N LEU A 82 -8.67 -4.37 4.22
CA LEU A 82 -9.76 -3.64 3.58
C LEU A 82 -9.39 -2.20 3.21
N GLY A 83 -8.29 -1.67 3.77
CA GLY A 83 -7.83 -0.31 3.55
C GLY A 83 -8.50 0.77 4.42
N ASP A 84 -9.43 0.37 5.29
CA ASP A 84 -10.23 1.30 6.09
C ASP A 84 -9.48 1.81 7.32
N ASP A 85 -8.75 0.92 8.02
CA ASP A 85 -8.08 1.25 9.28
C ASP A 85 -6.57 1.34 9.12
N ILE A 86 -5.95 2.30 9.80
CA ILE A 86 -4.49 2.42 9.88
C ILE A 86 -3.96 1.48 10.96
N ILE A 87 -3.11 0.53 10.56
CA ILE A 87 -2.54 -0.48 11.45
C ILE A 87 -1.24 0.00 12.10
N HIS A 88 -0.40 0.72 11.38
CA HIS A 88 0.91 1.18 11.85
C HIS A 88 1.32 2.46 11.15
N ALA A 89 2.10 3.29 11.84
CA ALA A 89 2.71 4.48 11.26
C ALA A 89 4.19 4.56 11.64
N ASP A 90 5.03 4.85 10.65
CA ASP A 90 6.48 5.01 10.78
C ASP A 90 6.86 6.46 10.61
N PHE A 91 7.51 7.01 11.64
CA PHE A 91 7.96 8.40 11.65
C PHE A 91 9.46 8.51 11.67
N VAL A 92 9.98 9.38 10.82
CA VAL A 92 11.39 9.76 10.82
C VAL A 92 11.53 11.15 11.43
N ARG A 93 12.47 11.30 12.39
CA ARG A 93 12.83 12.62 12.88
C ARG A 93 13.49 13.41 11.78
N VAL A 94 13.08 14.64 11.61
CA VAL A 94 13.64 15.51 10.57
C VAL A 94 14.16 16.82 11.18
N ALA A 95 15.30 17.28 10.67
CA ALA A 95 15.77 18.63 10.86
C ALA A 95 15.32 19.46 9.65
N MET A 96 14.91 20.68 9.87
CA MET A 96 14.41 21.56 8.79
C MET A 96 15.49 21.91 7.75
N ASP A 97 16.76 21.76 8.12
CA ASP A 97 17.92 22.15 7.31
C ASP A 97 18.53 20.97 6.52
N GLU A 98 18.03 19.75 6.72
CA GLU A 98 18.56 18.57 6.06
C GLU A 98 17.62 18.11 4.92
N ALA A 99 18.20 17.83 3.74
CA ALA A 99 17.47 17.22 2.65
C ALA A 99 17.11 15.77 3.00
N ILE A 100 15.91 15.37 2.67
CA ILE A 100 15.37 14.05 2.96
C ILE A 100 14.92 13.36 1.69
N GLU A 101 15.06 12.03 1.67
CA GLU A 101 14.57 11.18 0.61
C GLU A 101 13.21 10.62 0.99
N ILE A 102 12.21 10.86 0.14
CA ILE A 102 10.85 10.40 0.35
C ILE A 102 10.25 9.88 -0.95
N GLN A 103 9.24 9.01 -0.82
CA GLN A 103 8.41 8.57 -1.93
C GLN A 103 7.11 9.39 -1.93
N VAL A 104 6.83 10.05 -3.07
CA VAL A 104 5.61 10.85 -3.27
C VAL A 104 4.75 10.19 -4.33
N PRO A 105 3.43 10.07 -4.10
CA PRO A 105 2.53 9.48 -5.08
C PRO A 105 2.41 10.36 -6.32
N ILE A 106 2.26 9.71 -7.47
CA ILE A 106 2.03 10.37 -8.75
C ILE A 106 0.54 10.28 -9.06
N THR A 107 -0.11 11.43 -9.23
CA THR A 107 -1.51 11.52 -9.62
C THR A 107 -1.62 11.87 -11.11
N LEU A 108 -2.36 11.04 -11.85
CA LEU A 108 -2.58 11.25 -13.28
C LEU A 108 -3.70 12.28 -13.48
N LYS A 109 -3.40 13.36 -14.20
CA LYS A 109 -4.35 14.43 -14.52
C LYS A 109 -4.74 14.44 -15.98
N GLY A 110 -6.04 14.38 -16.23
CA GLY A 110 -6.61 14.41 -17.58
C GLY A 110 -7.14 13.04 -18.01
N LYS A 111 -7.85 13.05 -19.14
CA LYS A 111 -8.32 11.82 -19.80
C LYS A 111 -7.63 11.74 -21.17
N PRO A 112 -7.07 10.59 -21.53
CA PRO A 112 -6.50 10.41 -22.87
C PRO A 112 -7.59 10.63 -23.93
N LYS A 113 -7.20 11.17 -25.06
CA LYS A 113 -8.13 11.48 -26.17
C LYS A 113 -8.50 10.26 -27.01
N VAL A 114 -7.97 9.10 -26.66
CA VAL A 114 -8.11 7.89 -27.47
C VAL A 114 -9.17 6.99 -26.87
N ASP A 115 -10.21 6.70 -27.66
CA ASP A 115 -11.21 5.70 -27.33
C ASP A 115 -10.59 4.30 -27.47
N HIS A 116 -11.00 3.36 -26.60
CA HIS A 116 -10.51 1.98 -26.58
C HIS A 116 -9.03 1.80 -26.20
N ALA A 117 -8.49 2.69 -25.36
CA ALA A 117 -7.15 2.55 -24.78
C ALA A 117 -7.22 2.35 -23.27
N VAL A 118 -6.33 1.51 -22.76
CA VAL A 118 -6.14 1.30 -21.33
C VAL A 118 -4.92 2.07 -20.88
N LEU A 119 -5.12 2.94 -19.87
CA LEU A 119 -4.03 3.67 -19.21
C LEU A 119 -3.43 2.78 -18.13
N GLN A 120 -2.17 2.43 -18.27
CA GLN A 120 -1.40 1.67 -17.30
C GLN A 120 -0.41 2.61 -16.62
N GLN A 121 -0.32 2.51 -15.29
CA GLN A 121 0.61 3.28 -14.48
C GLN A 121 1.57 2.30 -13.76
N PRO A 122 2.72 1.96 -14.38
CA PRO A 122 3.70 1.09 -13.76
C PRO A 122 4.38 1.74 -12.54
N LEU A 123 4.59 3.06 -12.56
CA LEU A 123 5.19 3.80 -11.45
C LEU A 123 4.14 4.62 -10.72
N MET A 124 3.76 4.19 -9.50
CA MET A 124 2.74 4.87 -8.68
C MET A 124 3.32 5.93 -7.76
N ALA A 125 4.61 5.84 -7.41
CA ALA A 125 5.29 6.78 -6.53
C ALA A 125 6.69 7.08 -7.05
N LEU A 126 7.12 8.33 -6.87
CA LEU A 126 8.45 8.82 -7.27
C LEU A 126 9.31 9.02 -6.04
N GLU A 127 10.56 8.58 -6.11
CA GLU A 127 11.57 8.90 -5.10
C GLU A 127 12.16 10.28 -5.37
N ILE A 128 12.02 11.18 -4.39
CA ILE A 128 12.49 12.54 -4.48
C ILE A 128 13.37 12.91 -3.28
N GLU A 129 14.30 13.81 -3.52
CA GLU A 129 15.08 14.50 -2.50
C GLU A 129 14.61 15.95 -2.39
N CYS A 130 14.17 16.37 -1.21
CA CYS A 130 13.71 17.73 -0.96
C CYS A 130 13.93 18.16 0.50
N LEU A 131 13.79 19.44 0.77
CA LEU A 131 13.72 19.94 2.14
C LEU A 131 12.35 19.64 2.75
N PRO A 132 12.25 19.45 4.08
CA PRO A 132 10.97 19.18 4.75
C PRO A 132 9.90 20.25 4.50
N ALA A 133 10.29 21.49 4.25
CA ALA A 133 9.38 22.60 3.97
C ALA A 133 8.76 22.55 2.56
N ASP A 134 9.42 21.87 1.61
CA ASP A 134 9.08 21.86 0.19
C ASP A 134 8.52 20.51 -0.28
N ILE A 135 8.09 19.67 0.66
CA ILE A 135 7.51 18.35 0.36
C ILE A 135 6.16 18.52 -0.34
N PRO A 136 6.01 18.08 -1.60
CA PRO A 136 4.71 18.09 -2.27
C PRO A 136 3.82 16.94 -1.75
N GLU A 137 2.52 17.18 -1.71
CA GLU A 137 1.54 16.13 -1.36
C GLU A 137 1.43 15.09 -2.47
N GLU A 138 1.45 15.54 -3.72
CA GLU A 138 1.37 14.71 -4.93
C GLU A 138 2.16 15.35 -6.08
N ILE A 139 2.59 14.52 -7.01
CA ILE A 139 3.20 14.96 -8.28
C ILE A 139 2.21 14.72 -9.39
N LEU A 140 1.91 15.78 -10.16
CA LEU A 140 0.92 15.70 -11.23
C LEU A 140 1.58 15.26 -12.55
N ALA A 141 1.07 14.17 -13.11
CA ALA A 141 1.43 13.71 -14.44
C ALA A 141 0.28 14.03 -15.43
N GLN A 142 0.55 14.86 -16.43
CA GLN A 142 -0.44 15.21 -17.43
C GLN A 142 -0.54 14.11 -18.51
N VAL A 143 -1.69 13.43 -18.56
CA VAL A 143 -1.94 12.33 -19.51
C VAL A 143 -2.93 12.70 -20.62
N GLY A 144 -3.50 13.91 -20.58
CA GLY A 144 -4.53 14.35 -21.52
C GLY A 144 -4.05 14.56 -22.97
N HIS A 145 -2.74 14.61 -23.21
CA HIS A 145 -2.15 14.78 -24.54
C HIS A 145 -1.66 13.46 -25.16
N LEU A 146 -1.71 12.35 -24.39
CA LEU A 146 -1.20 11.06 -24.84
C LEU A 146 -2.00 10.51 -26.02
N GLU A 147 -1.27 10.03 -27.02
CA GLU A 147 -1.76 9.26 -28.16
C GLU A 147 -1.44 7.78 -27.97
N MET A 148 -2.01 6.91 -28.84
CA MET A 148 -1.75 5.48 -28.78
C MET A 148 -0.25 5.16 -28.81
N SER A 149 0.19 4.28 -27.91
CA SER A 149 1.58 3.83 -27.78
C SER A 149 2.56 4.90 -27.27
N GLN A 150 2.08 6.03 -26.79
CA GLN A 150 2.92 7.01 -26.12
C GLN A 150 3.01 6.71 -24.63
N SER A 151 4.15 7.07 -24.03
CA SER A 151 4.42 6.96 -22.61
C SER A 151 4.86 8.31 -22.05
N VAL A 152 4.54 8.53 -20.78
CA VAL A 152 5.07 9.65 -19.98
C VAL A 152 6.22 9.11 -19.16
N SER A 153 7.37 9.76 -19.23
CA SER A 153 8.56 9.46 -18.44
C SER A 153 8.66 10.41 -17.23
N VAL A 154 9.58 10.11 -16.31
CA VAL A 154 9.85 10.97 -15.15
C VAL A 154 10.30 12.36 -15.56
N SER A 155 11.02 12.48 -16.71
CA SER A 155 11.45 13.78 -17.27
C SER A 155 10.31 14.70 -17.69
N ASP A 156 9.13 14.15 -17.99
CA ASP A 156 7.95 14.91 -18.45
C ASP A 156 7.07 15.40 -17.29
N LEU A 157 7.44 15.07 -16.03
CA LEU A 157 6.69 15.47 -14.86
C LEU A 157 6.97 16.93 -14.48
N GLU A 158 5.92 17.63 -14.08
CA GLU A 158 6.04 18.99 -13.53
C GLU A 158 6.56 18.90 -12.09
N MET A 159 7.87 19.14 -11.89
CA MET A 159 8.47 19.16 -10.57
C MET A 159 8.29 20.54 -9.93
N PRO A 160 7.86 20.61 -8.66
CA PRO A 160 7.86 21.85 -7.91
C PRO A 160 9.28 22.33 -7.59
N ASP A 161 9.42 23.61 -7.29
CA ASP A 161 10.70 24.21 -6.93
C ASP A 161 11.29 23.55 -5.67
N GLY A 162 12.59 23.28 -5.68
CA GLY A 162 13.30 22.68 -4.53
C GLY A 162 13.24 21.14 -4.45
N VAL A 163 12.61 20.47 -5.40
CA VAL A 163 12.49 18.99 -5.45
C VAL A 163 13.41 18.42 -6.53
N LYS A 164 14.17 17.38 -6.18
CA LYS A 164 15.01 16.63 -7.11
C LYS A 164 14.51 15.18 -7.19
N ALA A 165 14.28 14.68 -8.41
CA ALA A 165 14.02 13.27 -8.62
C ALA A 165 15.31 12.46 -8.45
N LEU A 166 15.25 11.39 -7.66
CA LEU A 166 16.30 10.38 -7.54
C LEU A 166 16.11 9.24 -8.53
N THR A 167 14.85 9.02 -8.95
CA THR A 167 14.50 8.01 -9.93
C THR A 167 15.04 8.39 -11.31
N ASP A 168 15.44 7.38 -12.09
CA ASP A 168 15.95 7.57 -13.45
C ASP A 168 14.95 8.35 -14.32
N PRO A 169 15.38 9.43 -14.99
CA PRO A 169 14.50 10.27 -15.82
C PRO A 169 13.86 9.52 -16.99
N GLU A 170 14.44 8.41 -17.45
CA GLU A 170 13.89 7.59 -18.54
C GLU A 170 12.81 6.59 -18.08
N THR A 171 12.59 6.47 -16.75
CA THR A 171 11.59 5.55 -16.21
C THR A 171 10.18 5.95 -16.65
N VAL A 172 9.42 4.97 -17.15
CA VAL A 172 8.04 5.19 -17.60
C VAL A 172 7.09 5.29 -16.42
N VAL A 173 6.35 6.38 -16.33
CA VAL A 173 5.35 6.68 -15.31
C VAL A 173 3.98 6.17 -15.70
N ALA A 174 3.58 6.46 -16.95
CA ALA A 174 2.29 6.05 -17.49
C ALA A 174 2.43 5.70 -18.97
N THR A 175 1.70 4.69 -19.43
CA THR A 175 1.65 4.29 -20.83
C THR A 175 0.22 4.01 -21.25
N LEU A 176 -0.06 4.29 -22.54
CA LEU A 176 -1.34 4.03 -23.16
C LEU A 176 -1.20 2.80 -24.06
N THR A 177 -1.90 1.72 -23.71
CA THR A 177 -1.95 0.50 -24.51
C THR A 177 -3.33 0.34 -25.13
N PRO A 178 -3.43 -0.16 -26.38
CA PRO A 178 -4.75 -0.48 -26.96
C PRO A 178 -5.42 -1.54 -26.10
N ALA A 179 -6.71 -1.34 -25.79
CA ALA A 179 -7.50 -2.40 -25.21
C ALA A 179 -7.58 -3.55 -26.23
N GLN A 180 -6.93 -4.66 -25.94
CA GLN A 180 -7.26 -5.90 -26.63
C GLN A 180 -8.69 -6.28 -26.18
N VAL A 181 -9.66 -5.98 -27.02
CA VAL A 181 -10.94 -6.67 -26.92
C VAL A 181 -10.61 -8.10 -27.34
N GLU A 182 -10.49 -9.00 -26.41
CA GLU A 182 -10.60 -10.43 -26.68
C GLU A 182 -12.02 -10.59 -27.25
N GLU A 183 -12.10 -10.53 -28.58
CA GLU A 183 -13.26 -11.02 -29.31
C GLU A 183 -13.31 -12.51 -28.96
N GLU A 184 -14.17 -12.86 -28.00
CA GLU A 184 -14.67 -14.24 -27.87
C GLU A 184 -15.18 -14.60 -29.25
N ALA A 185 -14.35 -15.33 -30.00
CA ALA A 185 -14.79 -15.95 -31.23
C ALA A 185 -16.03 -16.80 -30.87
N PRO A 186 -17.16 -16.58 -31.49
CA PRO A 186 -18.28 -17.46 -31.31
C PRO A 186 -17.85 -18.84 -31.76
N GLU A 187 -17.84 -19.77 -30.83
CA GLU A 187 -17.71 -21.19 -31.08
C GLU A 187 -18.89 -21.62 -31.95
N GLU A 188 -18.69 -21.50 -33.25
CA GLU A 188 -19.48 -22.18 -34.25
C GLU A 188 -18.98 -23.63 -34.33
N ALA A 189 -19.41 -24.43 -33.39
CA ALA A 189 -19.36 -25.87 -33.49
C ALA A 189 -20.78 -26.36 -33.71
N ALA A 190 -21.24 -26.19 -34.91
CA ALA A 190 -22.39 -26.94 -35.41
C ALA A 190 -21.93 -28.21 -36.09
N ALA A 191 -22.38 -29.31 -35.60
CA ALA A 191 -22.74 -30.54 -36.32
C ALA A 191 -21.60 -31.33 -37.00
N ALA A 192 -21.27 -32.45 -36.37
CA ALA A 192 -21.17 -33.69 -37.08
C ALA A 192 -21.60 -34.82 -36.11
N VAL A 193 -22.69 -35.32 -36.43
CA VAL A 193 -23.53 -36.41 -36.05
C VAL A 193 -22.79 -37.75 -36.25
N GLU A 194 -23.22 -38.71 -35.40
CA GLU A 194 -23.29 -40.16 -35.59
C GLU A 194 -22.01 -41.00 -35.40
N ALA A 195 -22.17 -41.81 -34.50
CA ALA A 195 -22.14 -43.27 -34.46
C ALA A 195 -21.52 -43.87 -33.21
N GLY A 196 -22.36 -44.42 -32.38
CA GLY A 196 -22.24 -45.77 -31.86
C GLY A 196 -21.12 -46.04 -30.86
N GLU A 197 -21.46 -46.19 -29.64
CA GLU A 197 -21.25 -47.41 -28.89
C GLU A 197 -21.34 -47.15 -27.39
N GLU A 198 -22.37 -47.71 -26.78
CA GLU A 198 -22.41 -47.91 -25.35
C GLU A 198 -21.21 -48.74 -24.90
N PRO A 199 -20.64 -48.49 -23.77
CA PRO A 199 -20.09 -49.52 -22.93
C PRO A 199 -20.74 -49.54 -21.55
N GLU A 200 -21.24 -50.61 -21.30
CA GLU A 200 -21.46 -51.42 -20.13
C GLU A 200 -21.03 -50.86 -18.78
N ILE A 201 -22.03 -50.83 -17.94
CA ILE A 201 -21.98 -50.77 -16.49
C ILE A 201 -21.56 -52.14 -15.97
N ILE A 202 -20.43 -52.23 -15.31
CA ILE A 202 -20.06 -53.30 -14.38
C ILE A 202 -19.69 -52.60 -13.09
N GLY A 203 -20.49 -52.58 -12.08
CA GLY A 203 -20.92 -53.65 -11.22
C GLY A 203 -19.91 -53.90 -10.13
N ARG A 204 -20.13 -53.20 -9.01
CA ARG A 204 -20.47 -53.82 -7.72
C ARG A 204 -19.41 -54.74 -7.12
N GLU A 205 -19.04 -54.47 -5.93
CA GLU A 205 -19.00 -55.30 -4.70
C GLU A 205 -17.92 -54.78 -3.79
N GLU A 206 -18.18 -54.36 -2.66
CA GLU A 206 -18.68 -54.81 -1.36
C GLU A 206 -17.61 -54.54 -0.31
N GLU A 207 -18.06 -53.82 0.69
CA GLU A 207 -17.50 -53.92 2.04
C GLU A 207 -17.56 -55.41 2.51
N PRO A 208 -16.94 -55.88 3.56
CA PRO A 208 -16.92 -55.27 4.85
C PRO A 208 -15.76 -55.68 5.78
N GLY A 209 -15.74 -55.16 6.96
CA GLY A 209 -15.34 -55.87 8.16
C GLY A 209 -14.15 -55.25 8.89
N ALA A 210 -14.43 -54.62 9.90
CA ALA A 210 -14.68 -55.09 11.26
C ALA A 210 -13.41 -55.16 12.11
N ALA A 211 -13.57 -54.44 13.18
CA ALA A 211 -13.31 -54.84 14.54
C ALA A 211 -11.93 -54.62 15.14
N ALA A 212 -11.99 -53.79 16.17
CA ALA A 212 -11.62 -54.09 17.55
C ALA A 212 -10.10 -54.20 17.78
N ASP A 213 -9.54 -53.68 18.79
CA ASP A 213 -9.78 -53.79 20.20
C ASP A 213 -8.75 -52.92 20.94
N ALA A 214 -9.18 -52.16 21.81
CA ALA A 214 -9.01 -52.17 23.26
C ALA A 214 -7.56 -52.07 23.78
N ALA A 215 -7.56 -51.30 24.80
CA ALA A 215 -6.86 -51.45 26.08
C ALA A 215 -5.55 -50.64 26.22
N GLU A 216 -5.60 -49.64 27.04
CA GLU A 216 -5.35 -49.69 28.48
C GLU A 216 -3.86 -49.60 28.87
N GLY A 217 -3.58 -48.72 29.74
CA GLY A 217 -2.37 -48.70 30.54
C GLY A 217 -1.87 -47.29 30.81
N LYS A 218 -2.43 -46.52 31.68
CA LYS A 218 -2.18 -46.39 33.11
C LYS A 218 -0.75 -45.96 33.49
N ALA A 219 -0.69 -44.78 34.03
CA ALA A 219 -0.09 -44.34 35.29
C ALA A 219 1.40 -43.99 35.37
N ALA A 220 1.56 -42.85 35.93
CA ALA A 220 2.52 -42.43 36.97
C ALA A 220 3.99 -42.24 36.58
N GLU A 221 4.48 -41.02 36.66
CA GLU A 221 5.07 -40.35 37.82
C GLU A 221 5.20 -38.85 37.60
#